data_bc9e2cd4d7be271e8367064372dcb004
#
_entry.id   bc9e2cd4d7be271e8367064372dcb004
#
_cell.length_a   1.000
_cell.length_b   1.000
_cell.length_c   1.000
_cell.angle_alpha   90.00
_cell.angle_beta   90.00
_cell.angle_gamma   90.00
#
_symmetry.space_group_name_H-M   'P 1'
#
loop_
_entity.id
_entity.type
_entity.pdbx_description
1 polymer ?
#
loop_
_entity_poly.entity_id
_entity_poly.type
_entity_poly.pdbx_seq_one_letter_code
_entity_poly.pdbx_strand_id
1 'polypeptide(L)'
;MKKLVGKVTVEEKNEIQSLFERRNGLTELAKILSADNVELYEKLVKDMGETGTKFQQWWDSMAQKYNWEWNENGNWEINFETCEIFLVCGTCDCK
;
A
#
# COMPACT_ATOMS: atom_id res chain seq x y z
N MET A 1 -8.65 -4.02 -15.64
CA MET A 1 -7.56 -4.07 -16.62
C MET A 1 -6.28 -3.49 -16.00
N LYS A 2 -5.17 -4.18 -16.18
CA LYS A 2 -3.88 -3.77 -15.65
C LYS A 2 -2.95 -3.33 -16.77
N LYS A 3 -2.22 -2.25 -16.54
CA LYS A 3 -1.24 -1.74 -17.48
C LYS A 3 0.08 -1.54 -16.76
N LEU A 4 1.16 -2.12 -17.29
CA LEU A 4 2.49 -1.91 -16.74
C LEU A 4 2.92 -0.45 -16.99
N VAL A 5 3.18 0.28 -15.92
CA VAL A 5 3.59 1.70 -16.01
C VAL A 5 5.03 1.92 -15.58
N GLY A 6 5.64 0.95 -14.90
CA GLY A 6 7.03 1.09 -14.49
C GLY A 6 7.49 -0.03 -13.58
N LYS A 7 8.66 0.18 -13.03
CA LYS A 7 9.28 -0.74 -12.05
C LYS A 7 9.95 0.07 -10.97
N VAL A 8 10.12 -0.54 -9.81
CA VAL A 8 10.92 0.03 -8.72
C VAL A 8 12.14 -0.86 -8.48
N THR A 9 13.08 -0.37 -7.69
CA THR A 9 14.24 -1.17 -7.32
C THR A 9 13.84 -2.22 -6.30
N VAL A 10 14.68 -3.25 -6.14
CA VAL A 10 14.46 -4.29 -5.12
C VAL A 10 14.40 -3.67 -3.73
N GLU A 11 15.25 -2.69 -3.45
CA GLU A 11 15.26 -2.01 -2.16
C GLU A 11 13.96 -1.25 -1.90
N GLU A 12 13.46 -0.56 -2.91
CA GLU A 12 12.19 0.15 -2.84
C GLU A 12 11.02 -0.81 -2.65
N LYS A 13 11.04 -1.92 -3.38
CA LYS A 13 10.05 -2.98 -3.24
C LYS A 13 10.06 -3.56 -1.82
N ASN A 14 11.23 -3.83 -1.28
CA ASN A 14 11.35 -4.37 0.08
C ASN A 14 10.77 -3.42 1.12
N GLU A 15 10.96 -2.13 0.92
CA GLU A 15 10.42 -1.12 1.83
C GLU A 15 8.89 -1.13 1.85
N ILE A 16 8.25 -1.11 0.67
CA ILE A 16 6.79 -1.13 0.61
C ILE A 16 6.23 -2.49 1.04
N GLN A 17 6.92 -3.57 0.75
CA GLN A 17 6.52 -4.91 1.16
C GLN A 17 6.51 -5.01 2.68
N SER A 18 7.52 -4.48 3.34
CA SER A 18 7.60 -4.45 4.80
C SER A 18 6.42 -3.69 5.41
N LEU A 19 6.06 -2.54 4.84
CA LEU A 19 4.91 -1.75 5.29
C LEU A 19 3.59 -2.50 5.04
N PHE A 20 3.48 -3.17 3.92
CA PHE A 20 2.31 -3.97 3.58
C PHE A 20 2.10 -5.13 4.55
N GLU A 21 3.17 -5.85 4.86
CA GLU A 21 3.13 -6.96 5.82
C GLU A 21 2.78 -6.48 7.22
N ARG A 22 3.34 -5.35 7.65
CA ARG A 22 3.01 -4.74 8.94
C ARG A 22 1.55 -4.34 9.01
N ARG A 23 1.02 -3.73 7.96
CA ARG A 23 -0.38 -3.34 7.88
C ARG A 23 -1.30 -4.56 8.00
N ASN A 24 -0.97 -5.65 7.30
CA ASN A 24 -1.74 -6.89 7.37
C ASN A 24 -1.70 -7.49 8.77
N GLY A 25 -0.53 -7.52 9.40
CA GLY A 25 -0.36 -8.01 10.77
C GLY A 25 -1.19 -7.20 11.77
N LEU A 26 -1.18 -5.89 11.65
CA LEU A 26 -1.96 -5.00 12.51
C LEU A 26 -3.47 -5.20 12.30
N THR A 27 -3.90 -5.41 11.07
CA THR A 27 -5.30 -5.68 10.75
C THR A 27 -5.77 -6.99 11.37
N GLU A 28 -4.95 -8.03 11.29
CA GLU A 28 -5.26 -9.32 11.91
C GLU A 28 -5.32 -9.21 13.43
N LEU A 29 -4.39 -8.48 14.02
CA LEU A 29 -4.37 -8.23 15.45
C LEU A 29 -5.63 -7.49 15.92
N ALA A 30 -6.10 -6.53 15.14
CA ALA A 30 -7.30 -5.78 15.43
C ALA A 30 -8.55 -6.68 15.53
N LYS A 31 -8.58 -7.74 14.72
CA LYS A 31 -9.69 -8.71 14.74
C LYS A 31 -9.71 -9.56 16.02
N ILE A 32 -8.55 -9.76 16.62
CA ILE A 32 -8.37 -10.61 17.79
C ILE A 32 -8.58 -9.82 19.08
N LEU A 33 -8.21 -8.54 19.09
CA LEU A 33 -8.30 -7.71 20.29
C LEU A 33 -9.75 -7.46 20.68
N SER A 34 -10.00 -7.71 21.96
CA SER A 34 -11.29 -7.46 22.58
C SER A 34 -11.46 -5.97 22.85
N ALA A 35 -12.70 -5.49 22.79
CA ALA A 35 -13.03 -4.12 23.16
C ALA A 35 -12.73 -3.81 24.63
N ASP A 36 -12.53 -4.83 25.46
CA ASP A 36 -12.19 -4.67 26.86
C ASP A 36 -10.78 -4.16 27.09
N ASN A 37 -9.91 -4.27 26.10
CA ASN A 37 -8.53 -3.84 26.22
C ASN A 37 -8.30 -2.54 25.43
N VAL A 38 -8.85 -1.46 25.98
CA VAL A 38 -8.86 -0.14 25.32
C VAL A 38 -7.45 0.39 25.05
N GLU A 39 -6.53 0.22 26.01
CA GLU A 39 -5.17 0.72 25.84
C GLU A 39 -4.44 0.08 24.69
N LEU A 40 -4.50 -1.24 24.55
CA LEU A 40 -3.89 -1.95 23.45
C LEU A 40 -4.57 -1.61 22.12
N TYR A 41 -5.86 -1.47 22.14
CA TYR A 41 -6.62 -1.11 20.95
C TYR A 41 -6.24 0.30 20.45
N GLU A 42 -6.11 1.25 21.35
CA GLU A 42 -5.70 2.61 20.99
C GLU A 42 -4.28 2.63 20.39
N LYS A 43 -3.34 1.87 20.98
CA LYS A 43 -1.99 1.74 20.43
C LYS A 43 -2.01 1.12 19.04
N LEU A 44 -2.84 0.11 18.85
CA LEU A 44 -3.00 -0.57 17.56
C LEU A 44 -3.50 0.39 16.50
N VAL A 45 -4.54 1.15 16.81
CA VAL A 45 -5.13 2.12 15.88
C VAL A 45 -4.11 3.18 15.49
N LYS A 46 -3.32 3.65 16.46
CA LYS A 46 -2.26 4.61 16.22
C LYS A 46 -1.20 4.03 15.26
N ASP A 47 -0.76 2.80 15.52
CA ASP A 47 0.21 2.11 14.66
C ASP A 47 -0.34 1.91 13.24
N MET A 48 -1.60 1.55 13.12
CA MET A 48 -2.25 1.40 11.83
C MET A 48 -2.26 2.72 11.05
N GLY A 49 -2.55 3.81 11.74
CA GLY A 49 -2.55 5.14 11.13
C GLY A 49 -1.16 5.55 10.66
N GLU A 50 -0.15 5.33 11.48
CA GLU A 50 1.24 5.65 11.12
C GLU A 50 1.73 4.80 9.95
N THR A 51 1.42 3.51 9.97
CA THR A 51 1.78 2.60 8.89
C THR A 51 1.09 2.98 7.59
N GLY A 52 -0.19 3.33 7.66
CA GLY A 52 -0.95 3.79 6.49
C GLY A 52 -0.37 5.08 5.90
N THR A 53 0.04 6.01 6.76
CA THR A 53 0.67 7.26 6.34
C THR A 53 1.99 6.99 5.61
N LYS A 54 2.83 6.13 6.18
CA LYS A 54 4.10 5.75 5.56
C LYS A 54 3.88 5.03 4.23
N PHE A 55 2.87 4.18 4.16
CA PHE A 55 2.50 3.47 2.95
C PHE A 55 2.12 4.46 1.84
N GLN A 56 1.28 5.44 2.17
CA GLN A 56 0.88 6.46 1.22
C GLN A 56 2.05 7.36 0.80
N GLN A 57 2.91 7.71 1.75
CA GLN A 57 4.10 8.51 1.46
C GLN A 57 5.04 7.79 0.49
N TRP A 58 5.18 6.48 0.63
CA TRP A 58 5.99 5.70 -0.31
C TRP A 58 5.44 5.83 -1.73
N TRP A 59 4.13 5.64 -1.90
CA TRP A 59 3.50 5.76 -3.21
C TRP A 59 3.65 7.17 -3.79
N ASP A 60 3.46 8.19 -2.99
CA ASP A 60 3.60 9.57 -3.43
C ASP A 60 5.03 9.87 -3.86
N SER A 61 6.01 9.40 -3.09
CA SER A 61 7.43 9.58 -3.41
C SER A 61 7.82 8.87 -4.69
N MET A 62 7.37 7.64 -4.87
CA MET A 62 7.68 6.87 -6.07
C MET A 62 7.00 7.47 -7.29
N ALA A 63 5.78 7.92 -7.16
CA ALA A 63 5.06 8.57 -8.26
C ALA A 63 5.78 9.83 -8.73
N GLN A 64 6.33 10.61 -7.81
CA GLN A 64 7.12 11.79 -8.16
C GLN A 64 8.47 11.41 -8.78
N LYS A 65 9.12 10.41 -8.23
CA LYS A 65 10.44 9.96 -8.68
C LYS A 65 10.40 9.40 -10.10
N TYR A 66 9.40 8.56 -10.37
CA TYR A 66 9.31 7.82 -11.64
C TYR A 66 8.33 8.44 -12.62
N ASN A 67 7.49 9.36 -12.15
CA ASN A 67 6.48 10.04 -12.96
C ASN A 67 5.61 9.04 -13.75
N TRP A 68 5.06 8.07 -13.03
CA TRP A 68 4.22 7.03 -13.65
C TRP A 68 2.92 7.62 -14.22
N GLU A 69 2.43 6.99 -15.27
CA GLU A 69 1.10 7.27 -15.79
C GLU A 69 0.05 7.03 -14.70
N TRP A 70 -0.96 7.88 -14.62
CA TRP A 70 -2.06 7.69 -13.67
C TRP A 70 -3.38 8.06 -14.32
N ASN A 71 -4.46 7.61 -13.70
CA ASN A 71 -5.82 7.86 -14.15
C ASN A 71 -6.69 8.11 -12.92
N GLU A 72 -7.61 9.07 -13.02
CA GLU A 72 -8.49 9.40 -11.89
C GLU A 72 -9.29 8.21 -11.37
N ASN A 73 -9.62 7.27 -12.25
CA ASN A 73 -10.38 6.08 -11.90
C ASN A 73 -9.51 4.85 -11.65
N GLY A 74 -8.19 5.03 -11.68
CA GLY A 74 -7.25 3.94 -11.54
C GLY A 74 -6.48 3.98 -10.23
N ASN A 75 -5.92 2.84 -9.89
CA ASN A 75 -5.03 2.70 -8.73
C ASN A 75 -3.77 1.99 -9.17
N TRP A 76 -2.68 2.27 -8.49
CA TRP A 76 -1.43 1.55 -8.72
C TRP A 76 -1.35 0.30 -7.86
N GLU A 77 -0.85 -0.78 -8.44
CA GLU A 77 -0.51 -2.00 -7.74
C GLU A 77 0.94 -2.34 -7.98
N ILE A 78 1.54 -3.02 -7.02
CA ILE A 78 2.92 -3.50 -7.14
C ILE A 78 2.95 -5.02 -7.11
N ASN A 79 3.76 -5.61 -7.98
CA ASN A 79 4.07 -7.03 -7.94
C ASN A 79 5.36 -7.19 -7.15
N PHE A 80 5.29 -7.78 -5.96
CA PHE A 80 6.45 -7.92 -5.07
C PHE A 80 7.49 -8.92 -5.62
N GLU A 81 7.11 -9.77 -6.54
CA GLU A 81 8.05 -10.73 -7.13
C GLU A 81 8.90 -10.10 -8.22
N THR A 82 8.31 -9.21 -9.03
CA THR A 82 8.95 -8.65 -10.21
C THR A 82 9.30 -7.17 -10.06
N CYS A 83 8.89 -6.53 -8.96
CA CYS A 83 9.04 -5.09 -8.72
C CYS A 83 8.31 -4.22 -9.76
N GLU A 84 7.38 -4.79 -10.47
CA GLU A 84 6.61 -4.08 -11.49
C GLU A 84 5.45 -3.31 -10.87
N ILE A 85 5.19 -2.13 -11.42
CA ILE A 85 4.07 -1.28 -11.02
C ILE A 85 3.04 -1.30 -12.14
N PHE A 86 1.80 -1.55 -11.77
CA PHE A 86 0.67 -1.61 -12.71
C PHE A 86 -0.34 -0.54 -12.37
N LEU A 87 -0.90 0.06 -13.39
CA LEU A 87 -2.07 0.92 -13.26
C LEU A 87 -3.31 0.05 -13.47
N VAL A 88 -4.13 -0.03 -12.44
CA VAL A 88 -5.36 -0.84 -12.47
C VAL A 88 -6.54 0.10 -12.53
N CYS A 89 -7.33 -0.02 -13.55
CA CYS A 89 -8.56 0.75 -13.67
C CYS A 89 -9.66 0.10 -12.84
N GLY A 90 -10.26 0.88 -11.96
CA GLY A 90 -11.25 0.37 -11.01
C GLY A 90 -12.63 0.14 -11.60
N THR A 91 -12.87 0.53 -12.84
CA THR A 91 -14.18 0.37 -13.49
C THR A 91 -14.02 -0.28 -14.85
N CYS A 92 -15.09 -0.86 -15.33
CA CYS A 92 -15.11 -1.50 -16.66
C CYS A 92 -15.05 -0.48 -17.81
N ASP A 93 -15.07 0.78 -17.52
CA ASP A 93 -14.99 1.84 -18.52
C ASP A 93 -13.56 2.19 -18.92
N CYS A 94 -12.61 1.48 -18.39
CA CYS A 94 -11.22 1.60 -18.77
C CYS A 94 -11.01 1.04 -20.17
N LYS A 95 -11.09 1.89 -21.10
CA LYS A 95 -10.90 1.50 -22.49
C LYS A 95 -9.77 2.26 -23.11
#